data_3c8cb4b4d73582954319f87ecbbb9faf
#
_entry.id   3c8cb4b4d73582954319f87ecbbb9faf
#
_cell.length_a   1.000
_cell.length_b   1.000
_cell.length_c   1.000
_cell.angle_alpha   90.00
_cell.angle_beta   90.00
_cell.angle_gamma   90.00
#
_symmetry.space_group_name_H-M   'P 1'
#
loop_
_entity.id
_entity.type
_entity.pdbx_description
1 polymer ?
#
loop_
_entity_poly.entity_id
_entity_poly.type
_entity_poly.pdbx_seq_one_letter_code
_entity_poly.pdbx_strand_id
1 'polypeptide(L)'
;MERNNLVLYLDIPEFSEALYASKWHSDIVLPQAGDNIHPESLLSEKVLAMLETVPAGEVWEDLKDDSRSMRRVMEHEVFRVTERGFYLRRDGTPCCTLTLQRYRVYDAEKRMKAEMPTSYCARSEERKSGKIRFYFRKYFIHIDVPDALPQCPEVREYVNIEPLLSEADKKLLAETECDKGESLLERIEEGNCCRVRARCWTTDKESGKWMRVLSVDI
;
A
#
# COMPACT_ATOMS: atom_id res chain seq x y z
N MET A 1 23.25 10.52 21.81
CA MET A 1 23.03 10.91 20.42
C MET A 1 21.57 11.25 20.28
N GLU A 2 21.26 12.52 20.10
CA GLU A 2 19.87 12.93 19.81
C GLU A 2 19.45 12.29 18.50
N ARG A 3 18.34 11.56 18.54
CA ARG A 3 17.72 10.96 17.35
C ARG A 3 17.36 12.10 16.41
N ASN A 4 18.03 12.21 15.29
CA ASN A 4 17.68 13.18 14.25
C ASN A 4 16.26 12.93 13.81
N ASN A 5 15.33 13.77 14.24
CA ASN A 5 13.93 13.72 13.86
C ASN A 5 13.81 14.17 12.39
N LEU A 6 13.98 13.20 11.49
CA LEU A 6 13.72 13.44 10.08
C LEU A 6 12.23 13.70 9.87
N VAL A 7 11.90 14.80 9.23
CA VAL A 7 10.53 15.10 8.81
C VAL A 7 10.31 14.58 7.40
N LEU A 8 9.26 13.76 7.22
CA LEU A 8 8.91 13.19 5.93
C LEU A 8 7.69 13.90 5.35
N TYR A 9 7.80 14.28 4.08
CA TYR A 9 6.71 14.81 3.27
C TYR A 9 6.42 13.87 2.10
N LEU A 10 5.14 13.72 1.78
CA LEU A 10 4.66 13.05 0.59
C LEU A 10 4.19 14.13 -0.39
N ASP A 11 4.83 14.21 -1.53
CA ASP A 11 4.51 15.13 -2.60
C ASP A 11 3.79 14.36 -3.72
N ILE A 12 2.61 14.82 -4.07
CA ILE A 12 1.81 14.28 -5.16
C ILE A 12 1.67 15.40 -6.19
N PRO A 13 2.32 15.29 -7.36
CA PRO A 13 2.41 16.39 -8.32
C PRO A 13 1.06 16.97 -8.77
N GLU A 14 0.01 16.15 -8.75
CA GLU A 14 -1.34 16.58 -9.10
C GLU A 14 -2.07 17.31 -7.95
N PHE A 15 -1.49 17.28 -6.75
CA PHE A 15 -2.05 17.92 -5.56
C PHE A 15 -1.12 19.05 -5.10
N SER A 16 -1.69 20.24 -4.90
CA SER A 16 -0.93 21.49 -4.70
C SER A 16 -0.12 21.56 -3.39
N GLU A 17 -0.39 20.69 -2.44
CA GLU A 17 0.23 20.72 -1.12
C GLU A 17 0.95 19.41 -0.79
N ALA A 18 2.19 19.51 -0.32
CA ALA A 18 2.91 18.35 0.20
C ALA A 18 2.30 17.89 1.54
N LEU A 19 2.04 16.59 1.65
CA LEU A 19 1.40 15.99 2.81
C LEU A 19 2.45 15.60 3.86
N TYR A 20 2.21 15.98 5.11
CA TYR A 20 3.08 15.62 6.22
C TYR A 20 2.85 14.16 6.67
N ALA A 21 3.90 13.34 6.57
CA ALA A 21 3.87 11.96 7.04
C ALA A 21 4.21 11.88 8.54
N SER A 22 3.19 11.98 9.39
CA SER A 22 3.34 12.06 10.85
C SER A 22 3.67 10.74 11.54
N LYS A 23 3.49 9.61 10.85
CA LYS A 23 3.77 8.26 11.40
C LYS A 23 5.18 7.76 11.07
N TRP A 24 6.02 8.63 10.51
CA TRP A 24 7.39 8.27 10.20
C TRP A 24 8.27 8.28 11.45
N HIS A 25 9.10 7.23 11.59
CA HIS A 25 10.12 7.11 12.63
C HIS A 25 11.51 7.00 11.96
N SER A 26 12.49 7.70 12.52
CA SER A 26 13.85 7.78 11.95
C SER A 26 14.59 6.45 11.84
N ASP A 27 14.14 5.43 12.57
CA ASP A 27 14.73 4.07 12.55
C ASP A 27 14.20 3.23 11.39
N ILE A 28 13.18 3.72 10.68
CA ILE A 28 12.60 3.04 9.55
C ILE A 28 13.35 3.45 8.28
N VAL A 29 13.70 2.47 7.45
CA VAL A 29 14.37 2.73 6.18
C VAL A 29 13.45 3.52 5.25
N LEU A 30 13.94 4.65 4.76
CA LEU A 30 13.20 5.51 3.81
C LEU A 30 12.94 4.78 2.50
N PRO A 31 11.73 4.83 1.96
CA PRO A 31 11.45 4.38 0.60
C PRO A 31 12.36 5.07 -0.42
N GLN A 32 12.69 4.35 -1.48
CA GLN A 32 13.55 4.82 -2.56
C GLN A 32 12.74 5.02 -3.84
N ALA A 33 13.31 5.74 -4.79
CA ALA A 33 12.72 5.84 -6.12
C ALA A 33 12.55 4.43 -6.73
N GLY A 34 11.35 4.15 -7.23
CA GLY A 34 10.93 2.84 -7.72
C GLY A 34 10.12 2.01 -6.74
N ASP A 35 10.16 2.31 -5.44
CA ASP A 35 9.36 1.60 -4.44
C ASP A 35 7.88 1.93 -4.54
N ASN A 36 7.05 0.96 -4.15
CA ASN A 36 5.61 1.12 -4.06
C ASN A 36 5.19 1.23 -2.59
N ILE A 37 4.33 2.20 -2.28
CA ILE A 37 3.84 2.45 -0.93
C ILE A 37 2.32 2.67 -0.90
N HIS A 38 1.72 2.48 0.27
CA HIS A 38 0.38 2.95 0.59
C HIS A 38 0.51 4.23 1.44
N PRO A 39 0.26 5.42 0.87
CA PRO A 39 0.50 6.68 1.58
C PRO A 39 -0.35 6.83 2.85
N GLU A 40 -1.56 6.30 2.85
CA GLU A 40 -2.50 6.37 3.99
C GLU A 40 -1.84 5.90 5.28
N SER A 41 -1.06 4.83 5.23
CA SER A 41 -0.41 4.26 6.42
C SER A 41 0.59 5.21 7.10
N LEU A 42 1.08 6.21 6.38
CA LEU A 42 2.05 7.20 6.86
C LEU A 42 1.39 8.50 7.34
N LEU A 43 0.15 8.75 6.97
CA LEU A 43 -0.56 10.01 7.25
C LEU A 43 -1.29 9.97 8.60
N SER A 44 -1.43 11.14 9.23
CA SER A 44 -2.22 11.29 10.44
C SER A 44 -3.72 11.31 10.12
N GLU A 45 -4.55 10.99 11.11
CA GLU A 45 -6.01 11.11 10.97
C GLU A 45 -6.47 12.54 10.62
N LYS A 46 -5.73 13.56 11.08
CA LYS A 46 -6.02 14.95 10.72
C LYS A 46 -5.83 15.19 9.21
N VAL A 47 -4.74 14.69 8.64
CA VAL A 47 -4.48 14.81 7.19
C VAL A 47 -5.49 13.96 6.41
N LEU A 48 -5.76 12.73 6.87
CA LEU A 48 -6.75 11.87 6.25
C LEU A 48 -8.16 12.47 6.27
N ALA A 49 -8.56 13.14 7.35
CA ALA A 49 -9.84 13.84 7.43
C ALA A 49 -9.92 15.03 6.45
N MET A 50 -8.81 15.75 6.23
CA MET A 50 -8.73 16.78 5.20
C MET A 50 -8.89 16.16 3.80
N LEU A 51 -8.21 15.06 3.51
CA LEU A 51 -8.28 14.38 2.22
C LEU A 51 -9.65 13.74 1.95
N GLU A 52 -10.45 13.48 2.97
CA GLU A 52 -11.85 13.01 2.82
C GLU A 52 -12.73 14.09 2.15
N THR A 53 -12.41 15.36 2.34
CA THR A 53 -13.18 16.48 1.77
C THR A 53 -12.77 16.85 0.34
N VAL A 54 -11.68 16.26 -0.16
CA VAL A 54 -11.16 16.52 -1.51
C VAL A 54 -11.64 15.44 -2.47
N PRO A 55 -12.47 15.76 -3.47
CA PRO A 55 -12.86 14.81 -4.50
C PRO A 55 -11.65 14.32 -5.31
N ALA A 56 -11.52 13.02 -5.51
CA ALA A 56 -10.40 12.46 -6.26
C ALA A 56 -10.33 12.97 -7.71
N GLY A 57 -11.49 13.25 -8.32
CA GLY A 57 -11.59 13.78 -9.66
C GLY A 57 -11.09 15.23 -9.84
N GLU A 58 -10.94 15.98 -8.75
CA GLU A 58 -10.30 17.30 -8.78
C GLU A 58 -8.76 17.20 -8.85
N VAL A 59 -8.21 16.06 -8.41
CA VAL A 59 -6.76 15.81 -8.38
C VAL A 59 -6.32 14.98 -9.60
N TRP A 60 -7.11 13.98 -9.96
CA TRP A 60 -6.78 13.08 -11.08
C TRP A 60 -7.90 13.05 -12.12
N GLU A 61 -7.59 13.52 -13.33
CA GLU A 61 -8.57 13.64 -14.42
C GLU A 61 -9.23 12.30 -14.80
N ASP A 62 -8.50 11.19 -14.68
CA ASP A 62 -9.06 9.86 -14.94
C ASP A 62 -10.05 9.35 -13.88
N LEU A 63 -10.18 10.09 -12.77
CA LEU A 63 -11.18 9.87 -11.73
C LEU A 63 -12.28 10.95 -11.72
N LYS A 64 -12.40 11.75 -12.77
CA LYS A 64 -13.35 12.87 -12.85
C LYS A 64 -14.80 12.45 -12.61
N ASP A 65 -15.16 11.26 -13.06
CA ASP A 65 -16.50 10.69 -12.88
C ASP A 65 -16.60 9.77 -11.65
N ASP A 66 -15.54 9.70 -10.84
CA ASP A 66 -15.45 8.88 -9.64
C ASP A 66 -15.87 9.69 -8.41
N SER A 67 -16.82 9.19 -7.64
CA SER A 67 -17.33 9.84 -6.43
C SER A 67 -16.40 9.67 -5.22
N ARG A 68 -15.27 8.97 -5.36
CA ARG A 68 -14.34 8.75 -4.25
C ARG A 68 -13.66 10.03 -3.82
N SER A 69 -13.40 10.16 -2.51
CA SER A 69 -12.50 11.16 -1.98
C SER A 69 -11.03 10.81 -2.25
N MET A 70 -10.15 11.79 -2.16
CA MET A 70 -8.70 11.58 -2.25
C MET A 70 -8.22 10.59 -1.15
N ARG A 71 -8.81 10.63 0.04
CA ARG A 71 -8.56 9.66 1.11
C ARG A 71 -8.80 8.23 0.62
N ARG A 72 -9.95 7.97 0.00
CA ARG A 72 -10.31 6.63 -0.51
C ARG A 72 -9.32 6.13 -1.55
N VAL A 73 -8.84 7.01 -2.42
CA VAL A 73 -7.80 6.63 -3.39
C VAL A 73 -6.51 6.25 -2.67
N MET A 74 -6.08 7.01 -1.66
CA MET A 74 -4.87 6.70 -0.89
C MET A 74 -4.97 5.43 -0.04
N GLU A 75 -6.17 5.08 0.42
CA GLU A 75 -6.43 3.82 1.15
C GLU A 75 -6.38 2.59 0.26
N HIS A 76 -6.82 2.71 -0.99
CA HIS A 76 -7.08 1.57 -1.87
C HIS A 76 -6.12 1.43 -3.05
N GLU A 77 -5.37 2.48 -3.37
CA GLU A 77 -4.44 2.44 -4.49
C GLU A 77 -2.98 2.49 -4.04
N VAL A 78 -2.13 1.89 -4.85
CA VAL A 78 -0.69 1.88 -4.62
C VAL A 78 -0.07 3.11 -5.27
N PHE A 79 0.87 3.74 -4.60
CA PHE A 79 1.65 4.84 -5.12
C PHE A 79 3.11 4.42 -5.29
N ARG A 80 3.70 4.82 -6.39
CA ARG A 80 5.12 4.62 -6.66
C ARG A 80 5.90 5.87 -6.26
N VAL A 81 6.99 5.67 -5.54
CA VAL A 81 7.97 6.74 -5.31
C VAL A 81 8.72 6.98 -6.61
N THR A 82 8.57 8.16 -7.20
CA THR A 82 9.28 8.54 -8.43
C THR A 82 10.59 9.23 -8.12
N GLU A 83 10.60 10.06 -7.06
CA GLU A 83 11.76 10.81 -6.65
C GLU A 83 11.88 10.86 -5.12
N ARG A 84 13.08 11.08 -4.64
CA ARG A 84 13.39 11.30 -3.22
C ARG A 84 14.37 12.44 -3.07
N GLY A 85 13.96 13.49 -2.37
CA GLY A 85 14.79 14.65 -2.08
C GLY A 85 15.09 14.79 -0.59
N PHE A 86 16.29 15.26 -0.26
CA PHE A 86 16.66 15.64 1.11
C PHE A 86 16.99 17.13 1.16
N TYR A 87 16.54 17.79 2.22
CA TYR A 87 16.86 19.18 2.46
C TYR A 87 16.87 19.51 3.96
N LEU A 88 17.42 20.64 4.31
CA LEU A 88 17.36 21.20 5.66
C LEU A 88 16.39 22.37 5.67
N ARG A 89 15.50 22.41 6.64
CA ARG A 89 14.74 23.61 6.94
C ARG A 89 15.63 24.72 7.46
N ARG A 90 15.11 25.95 7.49
CA ARG A 90 15.83 27.13 8.03
C ARG A 90 16.22 26.96 9.51
N ASP A 91 15.47 26.17 10.26
CA ASP A 91 15.74 25.83 11.66
C ASP A 91 16.74 24.66 11.84
N GLY A 92 17.30 24.15 10.73
CA GLY A 92 18.24 23.02 10.74
C GLY A 92 17.56 21.65 10.78
N THR A 93 16.23 21.56 10.81
CA THR A 93 15.53 20.28 10.82
C THR A 93 15.72 19.52 9.49
N PRO A 94 16.25 18.29 9.50
CA PRO A 94 16.37 17.49 8.29
C PRO A 94 15.01 17.04 7.79
N CYS A 95 14.81 17.18 6.49
CA CYS A 95 13.57 16.79 5.82
C CYS A 95 13.85 15.88 4.63
N CYS A 96 12.91 15.01 4.36
CA CYS A 96 12.86 14.19 3.16
C CYS A 96 11.51 14.38 2.47
N THR A 97 11.53 14.58 1.16
CA THR A 97 10.32 14.54 0.33
C THR A 97 10.35 13.30 -0.53
N LEU A 98 9.24 12.59 -0.57
CA LEU A 98 8.98 11.52 -1.52
C LEU A 98 7.94 12.01 -2.51
N THR A 99 8.33 12.15 -3.77
CA THR A 99 7.39 12.43 -4.85
C THR A 99 6.70 11.14 -5.24
N LEU A 100 5.38 11.15 -5.20
CA LEU A 100 4.54 9.97 -5.38
C LEU A 100 3.72 10.09 -6.66
N GLN A 101 3.72 9.05 -7.45
CA GLN A 101 2.83 8.89 -8.59
C GLN A 101 1.86 7.76 -8.31
N ARG A 102 0.57 7.99 -8.52
CA ARG A 102 -0.44 6.95 -8.42
C ARG A 102 -0.15 5.83 -9.41
N TYR A 103 0.00 4.60 -8.89
CA TYR A 103 0.33 3.44 -9.70
C TYR A 103 -0.96 2.86 -10.30
N ARG A 104 -1.21 3.18 -11.56
CA ARG A 104 -2.36 2.64 -12.29
C ARG A 104 -2.04 1.21 -12.75
N VAL A 105 -2.87 0.25 -12.36
CA VAL A 105 -2.70 -1.14 -12.83
C VAL A 105 -2.81 -1.24 -14.35
N TYR A 106 -3.58 -0.35 -14.97
CA TYR A 106 -3.69 -0.28 -16.43
C TYR A 106 -2.34 0.07 -17.10
N ASP A 107 -1.55 0.94 -16.50
CA ASP A 107 -0.19 1.23 -16.96
C ASP A 107 0.76 0.08 -16.64
N ALA A 108 0.50 -0.70 -15.58
CA ALA A 108 1.28 -1.88 -15.26
C ALA A 108 1.19 -2.95 -16.36
N GLU A 109 0.01 -3.21 -16.90
CA GLU A 109 -0.14 -4.18 -18.00
C GLU A 109 0.61 -3.73 -19.27
N LYS A 110 0.61 -2.45 -19.58
CA LYS A 110 1.38 -1.88 -20.71
C LYS A 110 2.88 -1.83 -20.44
N ARG A 111 3.30 -1.56 -19.20
CA ARG A 111 4.72 -1.48 -18.80
C ARG A 111 5.30 -2.82 -18.35
N MET A 112 4.51 -3.87 -18.22
CA MET A 112 4.99 -5.22 -17.89
C MET A 112 5.95 -5.83 -18.91
N LYS A 113 6.21 -5.14 -20.03
CA LYS A 113 7.32 -5.45 -20.94
C LYS A 113 8.64 -4.75 -20.58
N ALA A 114 8.61 -3.78 -19.67
CA ALA A 114 9.78 -3.05 -19.21
C ALA A 114 9.77 -3.05 -17.67
N GLU A 115 10.79 -3.69 -17.09
CA GLU A 115 11.23 -3.65 -15.70
C GLU A 115 10.15 -3.63 -14.60
N MET A 116 10.08 -4.73 -13.85
CA MET A 116 9.26 -4.82 -12.63
C MET A 116 9.67 -3.73 -11.65
N PRO A 117 8.71 -2.99 -11.06
CA PRO A 117 9.05 -2.07 -9.99
C PRO A 117 9.71 -2.85 -8.86
N THR A 118 10.91 -2.48 -8.50
CA THR A 118 11.56 -2.97 -7.30
C THR A 118 10.68 -2.60 -6.11
N SER A 119 10.13 -3.60 -5.43
CA SER A 119 9.41 -3.34 -4.19
C SER A 119 10.44 -3.01 -3.11
N TYR A 120 10.14 -1.98 -2.33
CA TYR A 120 10.92 -1.66 -1.15
C TYR A 120 11.00 -2.88 -0.23
N CYS A 121 12.21 -3.25 0.18
CA CYS A 121 12.44 -4.36 1.10
C CYS A 121 13.03 -3.84 2.41
N ALA A 122 12.34 -4.08 3.51
CA ALA A 122 12.90 -3.84 4.83
C ALA A 122 14.14 -4.74 5.01
N ARG A 123 15.30 -4.13 5.20
CA ARG A 123 16.59 -4.84 5.28
C ARG A 123 16.77 -5.62 6.58
N SER A 124 15.95 -5.39 7.59
CA SER A 124 16.04 -6.01 8.90
C SER A 124 14.76 -6.77 9.23
N GLU A 125 14.87 -8.06 9.57
CA GLU A 125 13.76 -8.88 10.04
C GLU A 125 13.08 -8.29 11.29
N GLU A 126 13.86 -7.66 12.17
CA GLU A 126 13.35 -7.02 13.40
C GLU A 126 12.34 -5.88 13.13
N ARG A 127 12.34 -5.35 11.90
CA ARG A 127 11.46 -4.26 11.49
C ARG A 127 10.22 -4.72 10.74
N LYS A 128 10.10 -6.02 10.49
CA LYS A 128 8.90 -6.61 9.89
C LYS A 128 7.84 -6.87 10.96
N SER A 129 6.59 -6.69 10.60
CA SER A 129 5.46 -6.93 11.52
C SER A 129 5.24 -8.41 11.82
N GLY A 130 5.83 -9.32 11.04
CA GLY A 130 5.51 -10.74 11.06
C GLY A 130 4.15 -11.05 10.44
N LYS A 131 3.55 -10.09 9.76
CA LYS A 131 2.28 -10.21 9.04
C LYS A 131 2.48 -9.91 7.56
N ILE A 132 1.61 -10.47 6.74
CA ILE A 132 1.48 -10.19 5.31
C ILE A 132 0.03 -9.82 5.02
N ARG A 133 -0.19 -8.76 4.26
CA ARG A 133 -1.52 -8.33 3.85
C ARG A 133 -1.82 -8.83 2.45
N PHE A 134 -2.93 -9.56 2.30
CA PHE A 134 -3.52 -9.83 1.00
C PHE A 134 -4.60 -8.82 0.72
N TYR A 135 -4.44 -8.06 -0.36
CA TYR A 135 -5.39 -7.05 -0.79
C TYR A 135 -6.12 -7.54 -2.04
N PHE A 136 -7.41 -7.83 -1.89
CA PHE A 136 -8.33 -8.23 -2.97
C PHE A 136 -8.88 -6.96 -3.63
N ARG A 137 -8.13 -6.47 -4.61
CA ARG A 137 -8.37 -5.18 -5.21
C ARG A 137 -9.78 -5.02 -5.77
N LYS A 138 -10.30 -6.03 -6.47
CA LYS A 138 -11.64 -5.99 -7.08
C LYS A 138 -12.75 -5.75 -6.07
N TYR A 139 -12.55 -6.22 -4.84
CA TYR A 139 -13.55 -6.18 -3.76
C TYR A 139 -13.24 -5.11 -2.70
N PHE A 140 -12.11 -4.40 -2.84
CA PHE A 140 -11.65 -3.38 -1.89
C PHE A 140 -11.54 -3.87 -0.45
N ILE A 141 -11.21 -5.14 -0.26
CA ILE A 141 -10.99 -5.73 1.05
C ILE A 141 -9.55 -6.21 1.22
N HIS A 142 -9.11 -6.32 2.46
CA HIS A 142 -7.83 -6.92 2.78
C HIS A 142 -7.94 -7.83 4.01
N ILE A 143 -7.05 -8.80 4.07
CA ILE A 143 -6.83 -9.67 5.24
C ILE A 143 -5.36 -9.64 5.62
N ASP A 144 -5.09 -9.65 6.92
CA ASP A 144 -3.74 -9.67 7.49
C ASP A 144 -3.48 -11.03 8.12
N VAL A 145 -2.63 -11.81 7.49
CA VAL A 145 -2.28 -13.16 7.95
C VAL A 145 -0.86 -13.20 8.49
N PRO A 146 -0.50 -14.18 9.35
CA PRO A 146 0.90 -14.40 9.74
C PRO A 146 1.79 -14.58 8.51
N ASP A 147 3.00 -14.00 8.53
CA ASP A 147 4.00 -14.20 7.48
C ASP A 147 4.67 -15.58 7.63
N ALA A 148 3.88 -16.61 7.35
CA ALA A 148 4.29 -18.01 7.41
C ALA A 148 4.66 -18.61 6.05
N LEU A 149 4.69 -17.76 5.01
CA LEU A 149 5.10 -18.24 3.68
C LEU A 149 6.61 -18.49 3.66
N PRO A 150 7.06 -19.64 3.09
CA PRO A 150 8.47 -20.01 3.05
C PRO A 150 9.31 -19.00 2.28
N GLN A 151 8.71 -18.34 1.30
CA GLN A 151 9.28 -17.21 0.59
C GLN A 151 8.19 -16.22 0.19
N CYS A 152 8.57 -14.96 -0.04
CA CYS A 152 7.63 -13.97 -0.53
C CYS A 152 7.27 -14.26 -1.99
N PRO A 153 6.00 -14.50 -2.31
CA PRO A 153 5.59 -14.74 -3.69
C PRO A 153 5.94 -13.58 -4.60
N GLU A 154 6.40 -13.90 -5.79
CA GLU A 154 6.67 -12.94 -6.85
C GLU A 154 5.37 -12.54 -7.58
N VAL A 155 5.44 -11.41 -8.29
CA VAL A 155 4.33 -11.01 -9.18
C VAL A 155 4.12 -12.09 -10.24
N ARG A 156 2.84 -12.47 -10.45
CA ARG A 156 2.34 -13.57 -11.29
C ARG A 156 2.39 -14.96 -10.66
N GLU A 157 3.03 -15.14 -9.52
CA GLU A 157 2.94 -16.40 -8.79
C GLU A 157 1.55 -16.57 -8.16
N TYR A 158 1.22 -17.81 -7.86
CA TYR A 158 -0.02 -18.20 -7.22
C TYR A 158 0.22 -18.54 -5.77
N VAL A 159 -0.70 -18.13 -4.92
CA VAL A 159 -0.63 -18.39 -3.48
C VAL A 159 -1.95 -19.03 -3.04
N ASN A 160 -1.86 -20.17 -2.38
CA ASN A 160 -2.99 -20.68 -1.61
C ASN A 160 -2.97 -20.03 -0.23
N ILE A 161 -3.97 -19.21 0.05
CA ILE A 161 -4.09 -18.50 1.32
C ILE A 161 -5.04 -19.17 2.31
N GLU A 162 -5.82 -20.14 1.88
CA GLU A 162 -6.81 -20.84 2.73
C GLU A 162 -6.22 -21.32 4.06
N PRO A 163 -5.03 -21.98 4.09
CA PRO A 163 -4.45 -22.45 5.34
C PRO A 163 -4.00 -21.34 6.30
N LEU A 164 -3.94 -20.10 5.83
CA LEU A 164 -3.50 -18.93 6.60
C LEU A 164 -4.67 -18.14 7.19
N LEU A 165 -5.91 -18.42 6.76
CA LEU A 165 -7.09 -17.68 7.15
C LEU A 165 -7.51 -17.98 8.59
N SER A 166 -7.78 -16.91 9.36
CA SER A 166 -8.47 -17.02 10.62
C SER A 166 -9.99 -17.16 10.41
N GLU A 167 -10.73 -17.57 11.44
CA GLU A 167 -12.19 -17.64 11.38
C GLU A 167 -12.84 -16.26 11.10
N ALA A 168 -12.22 -15.17 11.57
CA ALA A 168 -12.67 -13.82 11.26
C ALA A 168 -12.47 -13.47 9.78
N ASP A 169 -11.33 -13.87 9.20
CA ASP A 169 -11.05 -13.67 7.78
C ASP A 169 -12.01 -14.47 6.91
N LYS A 170 -12.25 -15.73 7.26
CA LYS A 170 -13.22 -16.59 6.57
C LYS A 170 -14.61 -15.98 6.58
N LYS A 171 -15.06 -15.44 7.71
CA LYS A 171 -16.35 -14.75 7.80
C LYS A 171 -16.40 -13.54 6.87
N LEU A 172 -15.39 -12.69 6.87
CA LEU A 172 -15.30 -11.52 5.98
C LEU A 172 -15.36 -11.95 4.51
N LEU A 173 -14.61 -12.99 4.13
CA LEU A 173 -14.57 -13.50 2.77
C LEU A 173 -15.88 -14.17 2.35
N ALA A 174 -16.59 -14.83 3.29
CA ALA A 174 -17.90 -15.41 3.05
C ALA A 174 -18.99 -14.34 2.82
N GLU A 175 -18.87 -13.17 3.47
CA GLU A 175 -19.78 -12.05 3.30
C GLU A 175 -19.48 -11.23 2.03
N THR A 176 -18.36 -11.52 1.34
CA THR A 176 -17.94 -10.81 0.13
C THR A 176 -18.42 -11.55 -1.12
N GLU A 177 -19.42 -10.99 -1.80
CA GLU A 177 -19.94 -11.54 -3.05
C GLU A 177 -18.94 -11.37 -4.21
N CYS A 178 -18.77 -12.44 -4.97
CA CYS A 178 -18.08 -12.48 -6.25
C CYS A 178 -19.06 -12.42 -7.42
N ASP A 179 -18.51 -12.33 -8.63
CA ASP A 179 -19.30 -12.51 -9.85
C ASP A 179 -19.95 -13.90 -9.84
N LYS A 180 -21.25 -13.99 -10.14
CA LYS A 180 -22.07 -15.21 -10.20
C LYS A 180 -22.75 -15.63 -8.89
N GLY A 181 -22.75 -14.81 -7.85
CA GLY A 181 -23.42 -15.10 -6.59
C GLY A 181 -22.69 -16.07 -5.67
N GLU A 182 -21.44 -16.38 -5.97
CA GLU A 182 -20.52 -17.12 -5.09
C GLU A 182 -19.84 -16.15 -4.13
N SER A 183 -19.51 -16.61 -2.93
CA SER A 183 -18.66 -15.83 -2.01
C SER A 183 -17.19 -15.92 -2.40
N LEU A 184 -16.41 -14.94 -1.95
CA LEU A 184 -14.97 -14.95 -2.16
C LEU A 184 -14.30 -16.13 -1.43
N LEU A 185 -14.87 -16.55 -0.29
CA LEU A 185 -14.39 -17.72 0.46
C LEU A 185 -14.58 -19.01 -0.34
N GLU A 186 -15.79 -19.25 -0.87
CA GLU A 186 -16.08 -20.44 -1.67
C GLU A 186 -15.10 -20.59 -2.83
N ARG A 187 -14.78 -19.49 -3.53
CA ARG A 187 -13.80 -19.51 -4.62
C ARG A 187 -12.41 -19.89 -4.15
N ILE A 188 -12.00 -19.44 -2.96
CA ILE A 188 -10.68 -19.81 -2.38
C ILE A 188 -10.67 -21.29 -1.99
N GLU A 189 -11.75 -21.79 -1.35
CA GLU A 189 -11.88 -23.16 -0.91
C GLU A 189 -12.00 -24.18 -2.07
N GLU A 190 -12.55 -23.76 -3.20
CA GLU A 190 -12.58 -24.56 -4.44
C GLU A 190 -11.20 -24.74 -5.09
N GLY A 191 -10.15 -24.25 -4.45
CA GLY A 191 -8.77 -24.37 -4.92
C GLY A 191 -8.35 -23.28 -5.90
N ASN A 192 -9.14 -22.19 -6.01
CA ASN A 192 -8.72 -21.02 -6.78
C ASN A 192 -7.61 -20.28 -6.03
N CYS A 193 -6.37 -20.51 -6.44
CA CYS A 193 -5.22 -19.82 -5.86
C CYS A 193 -5.25 -18.33 -6.20
N CYS A 194 -4.91 -17.50 -5.23
CA CYS A 194 -4.74 -16.07 -5.43
C CYS A 194 -3.52 -15.80 -6.31
N ARG A 195 -3.71 -15.11 -7.42
CA ARG A 195 -2.61 -14.68 -8.28
C ARG A 195 -2.08 -13.31 -7.84
N VAL A 196 -0.79 -13.23 -7.54
CA VAL A 196 -0.14 -11.97 -7.15
C VAL A 196 -0.03 -11.04 -8.36
N ARG A 197 -0.60 -9.84 -8.26
CA ARG A 197 -0.58 -8.80 -9.30
C ARG A 197 0.43 -7.70 -9.01
N ALA A 198 0.58 -7.34 -7.74
CA ALA A 198 1.54 -6.33 -7.32
C ALA A 198 2.02 -6.65 -5.90
N ARG A 199 3.20 -6.12 -5.58
CA ARG A 199 3.77 -6.16 -4.23
C ARG A 199 4.10 -4.74 -3.80
N CYS A 200 3.81 -4.43 -2.55
CA CYS A 200 4.22 -3.18 -1.94
C CYS A 200 4.45 -3.35 -0.44
N TRP A 201 4.77 -2.26 0.21
CA TRP A 201 4.97 -2.23 1.64
C TRP A 201 4.05 -1.18 2.27
N THR A 202 3.55 -1.49 3.44
CA THR A 202 2.81 -0.55 4.29
C THR A 202 3.30 -0.68 5.73
N THR A 203 2.84 0.18 6.61
CA THR A 203 3.05 0.01 8.05
C THR A 203 1.88 -0.73 8.66
N ASP A 204 2.18 -1.73 9.48
CA ASP A 204 1.18 -2.37 10.33
C ASP A 204 0.72 -1.37 11.42
N LYS A 205 -0.58 -1.10 11.49
CA LYS A 205 -1.15 -0.10 12.40
C LYS A 205 -0.96 -0.44 13.88
N GLU A 206 -0.85 -1.72 14.20
CA GLU A 206 -0.70 -2.18 15.59
C GLU A 206 0.75 -2.09 16.08
N SER A 207 1.68 -2.59 15.27
CA SER A 207 3.09 -2.67 15.67
C SER A 207 3.94 -1.49 15.20
N GLY A 208 3.46 -0.69 14.25
CA GLY A 208 4.23 0.37 13.57
C GLY A 208 5.36 -0.17 12.69
N LYS A 209 5.45 -1.49 12.53
CA LYS A 209 6.49 -2.15 11.72
C LYS A 209 6.07 -2.28 10.26
N TRP A 210 7.05 -2.49 9.40
CA TRP A 210 6.78 -2.73 7.98
C TRP A 210 6.09 -4.07 7.75
N MET A 211 5.06 -4.04 6.92
CA MET A 211 4.26 -5.18 6.50
C MET A 211 4.24 -5.28 4.99
N ARG A 212 4.41 -6.49 4.47
CA ARG A 212 4.25 -6.74 3.03
C ARG A 212 2.79 -6.72 2.64
N VAL A 213 2.51 -6.17 1.47
CA VAL A 213 1.18 -6.20 0.86
C VAL A 213 1.29 -6.90 -0.49
N LEU A 214 0.46 -7.91 -0.68
CA LEU A 214 0.27 -8.60 -1.94
C LEU A 214 -1.11 -8.24 -2.50
N SER A 215 -1.14 -7.47 -3.57
CA SER A 215 -2.38 -7.27 -4.32
C SER A 215 -2.65 -8.53 -5.14
N VAL A 216 -3.83 -9.12 -4.96
CA VAL A 216 -4.19 -10.41 -5.54
C VAL A 216 -5.51 -10.37 -6.29
N ASP A 217 -5.60 -11.22 -7.31
CA ASP A 217 -6.84 -11.62 -7.98
C ASP A 217 -7.08 -13.12 -7.76
N ILE A 218 -8.34 -13.52 -7.85
CA ILE A 218 -8.81 -14.91 -7.89
C ILE A 218 -9.41 -15.20 -9.25
#